data_0d1f71516bdb92d1653111e299ecab47
#
_entry.id   0d1f71516bdb92d1653111e299ecab47
#
_cell.length_a   1.000
_cell.length_b   1.000
_cell.length_c   1.000
_cell.angle_alpha   90.00
_cell.angle_beta   90.00
_cell.angle_gamma   90.00
#
_symmetry.space_group_name_H-M   'P 1'
#
loop_
_entity.id
_entity.type
_entity.pdbx_description
1 polymer ?
#
loop_
_entity_poly.entity_id
_entity_poly.type
_entity_poly.pdbx_seq_one_letter_code
_entity_poly.pdbx_strand_id
1 'polypeptide(L)'
;MSVMEMSSHFTKAERKERLENLLDEFNLHKVRKSYGNQLSGGERRRCEIARALAIDPKFILLDEPFAGVDPIAVEDIQYIIAKLKYKNIGVIITDHNVGETLAIIDRAYLLYEGTILQAGTPEALASDDEVRTKYLGSNFILKRSDAFVRAEKELRG
;
A
#
# COMPACT_ATOMS: atom_id res chain seq x y z
N MET A 1 5.67 -2.58 19.32
CA MET A 1 5.17 -2.99 20.66
C MET A 1 4.16 -1.99 21.18
N SER A 2 4.50 -0.70 21.33
CA SER A 2 3.60 0.31 21.94
C SER A 2 2.18 0.37 21.36
N VAL A 3 2.01 0.24 20.03
CA VAL A 3 0.68 0.23 19.40
C VAL A 3 -0.18 -0.96 19.88
N MET A 4 0.41 -2.13 20.03
CA MET A 4 -0.29 -3.32 20.54
C MET A 4 -0.57 -3.24 22.07
N GLU A 5 0.20 -2.44 22.79
CA GLU A 5 -0.02 -2.20 24.23
C GLU A 5 -1.24 -1.31 24.48
N MET A 6 -1.57 -0.44 23.52
CA MET A 6 -2.79 0.37 23.55
C MET A 6 -4.06 -0.45 23.24
N SER A 7 -3.92 -1.64 22.65
CA SER A 7 -5.02 -2.57 22.41
C SER A 7 -5.17 -3.50 23.59
N SER A 8 -6.24 -3.35 24.35
CA SER A 8 -6.54 -4.16 25.55
C SER A 8 -6.86 -5.63 25.25
N HIS A 9 -6.93 -6.02 23.98
CA HIS A 9 -7.42 -7.34 23.55
C HIS A 9 -6.34 -8.44 23.48
N PHE A 10 -5.05 -8.07 23.51
CA PHE A 10 -3.96 -9.04 23.35
C PHE A 10 -3.20 -9.28 24.64
N THR A 11 -2.95 -10.55 24.97
CA THR A 11 -2.02 -10.96 26.02
C THR A 11 -0.57 -10.63 25.61
N LYS A 12 0.35 -10.67 26.58
CA LYS A 12 1.78 -10.44 26.31
C LYS A 12 2.36 -11.48 25.33
N ALA A 13 1.90 -12.72 25.41
CA ALA A 13 2.35 -13.80 24.52
C ALA A 13 1.87 -13.55 23.08
N GLU A 14 0.58 -13.27 22.91
CA GLU A 14 -0.01 -12.95 21.59
C GLU A 14 0.63 -11.72 20.92
N ARG A 15 0.94 -10.67 21.71
CA ARG A 15 1.66 -9.50 21.18
C ARG A 15 3.05 -9.87 20.66
N LYS A 16 3.77 -10.76 21.37
CA LYS A 16 5.10 -11.18 20.94
C LYS A 16 5.04 -12.01 19.66
N GLU A 17 4.15 -12.99 19.60
CA GLU A 17 3.93 -13.80 18.40
C GLU A 17 3.54 -12.95 17.21
N ARG A 18 2.59 -12.03 17.39
CA ARG A 18 2.15 -11.12 16.35
C ARG A 18 3.29 -10.21 15.87
N LEU A 19 4.13 -9.74 16.77
CA LEU A 19 5.30 -8.94 16.40
C LEU A 19 6.26 -9.74 15.51
N GLU A 20 6.56 -10.99 15.87
CA GLU A 20 7.45 -11.83 15.06
C GLU A 20 6.83 -12.07 13.67
N ASN A 21 5.54 -12.42 13.62
CA ASN A 21 4.82 -12.63 12.35
C ASN A 21 4.85 -11.38 11.44
N LEU A 22 4.68 -10.19 12.01
CA LEU A 22 4.77 -8.94 11.23
C LEU A 22 6.21 -8.65 10.78
N LEU A 23 7.22 -8.93 11.60
CA LEU A 23 8.62 -8.78 11.22
C LEU A 23 9.00 -9.71 10.07
N ASP A 24 8.48 -10.94 10.07
CA ASP A 24 8.66 -11.93 9.00
C ASP A 24 7.95 -11.46 7.73
N GLU A 25 6.65 -11.18 7.83
CA GLU A 25 5.79 -10.82 6.69
C GLU A 25 6.30 -9.58 5.94
N PHE A 26 6.84 -8.59 6.67
CA PHE A 26 7.31 -7.32 6.13
C PHE A 26 8.83 -7.27 5.90
N ASN A 27 9.54 -8.40 6.12
CA ASN A 27 11.00 -8.49 5.99
C ASN A 27 11.72 -7.39 6.79
N LEU A 28 11.36 -7.25 8.07
CA LEU A 28 11.87 -6.20 8.96
C LEU A 28 12.86 -6.71 10.03
N HIS A 29 13.19 -8.00 10.04
CA HIS A 29 14.12 -8.57 11.04
C HIS A 29 15.48 -7.89 11.09
N LYS A 30 16.04 -7.56 9.91
CA LYS A 30 17.36 -6.92 9.79
C LYS A 30 17.38 -5.54 10.47
N VAL A 31 16.28 -4.84 10.44
CA VAL A 31 16.15 -3.47 10.97
C VAL A 31 15.45 -3.40 12.32
N ARG A 32 15.16 -4.55 12.94
CA ARG A 32 14.42 -4.66 14.21
C ARG A 32 14.94 -3.75 15.34
N LYS A 33 16.26 -3.51 15.37
CA LYS A 33 16.93 -2.70 16.41
C LYS A 33 17.35 -1.33 15.92
N SER A 34 17.08 -1.01 14.65
CA SER A 34 17.42 0.29 14.05
C SER A 34 16.48 1.37 14.51
N TYR A 35 16.99 2.58 14.63
CA TYR A 35 16.14 3.76 14.84
C TYR A 35 15.45 4.16 13.54
N GLY A 36 14.27 4.78 13.63
CA GLY A 36 13.45 5.14 12.47
C GLY A 36 14.15 6.05 11.46
N ASN A 37 15.09 6.89 11.90
CA ASN A 37 15.90 7.75 11.04
C ASN A 37 17.03 7.02 10.31
N GLN A 38 17.30 5.76 10.65
CA GLN A 38 18.30 4.91 9.99
C GLN A 38 17.69 4.02 8.90
N LEU A 39 16.35 3.98 8.82
CA LEU A 39 15.65 3.17 7.84
C LEU A 39 15.70 3.82 6.46
N SER A 40 15.88 3.01 5.42
CA SER A 40 15.63 3.43 4.02
C SER A 40 14.15 3.81 3.83
N GLY A 41 13.82 4.48 2.73
CA GLY A 41 12.43 4.85 2.41
C GLY A 41 11.51 3.64 2.39
N GLY A 42 11.90 2.57 1.70
CA GLY A 42 11.14 1.34 1.62
C GLY A 42 10.98 0.60 2.96
N GLU A 43 12.06 0.50 3.76
CA GLU A 43 12.00 -0.10 5.09
C GLU A 43 11.09 0.68 6.03
N ARG A 44 11.16 2.01 5.97
CA ARG A 44 10.28 2.89 6.75
C ARG A 44 8.82 2.66 6.36
N ARG A 45 8.50 2.63 5.07
CA ARG A 45 7.13 2.43 4.59
C ARG A 45 6.59 1.05 4.99
N ARG A 46 7.38 -0.02 4.84
CA ARG A 46 7.01 -1.35 5.33
C ARG A 46 6.74 -1.37 6.84
N CYS A 47 7.58 -0.69 7.62
CA CYS A 47 7.40 -0.57 9.06
C CYS A 47 6.12 0.20 9.45
N GLU A 48 5.78 1.27 8.72
CA GLU A 48 4.54 2.04 8.91
C GLU A 48 3.30 1.19 8.66
N ILE A 49 3.28 0.43 7.56
CA ILE A 49 2.17 -0.47 7.22
C ILE A 49 2.07 -1.60 8.26
N ALA A 50 3.18 -2.26 8.59
CA ALA A 50 3.21 -3.31 9.62
C ALA A 50 2.69 -2.82 10.98
N ARG A 51 3.04 -1.59 11.36
CA ARG A 51 2.54 -0.96 12.58
C ARG A 51 1.03 -0.74 12.54
N ALA A 52 0.49 -0.29 11.42
CA ALA A 52 -0.95 -0.09 11.26
C ALA A 52 -1.72 -1.43 11.35
N LEU A 53 -1.14 -2.51 10.82
CA LEU A 53 -1.74 -3.84 10.85
C LEU A 53 -1.66 -4.53 12.22
N ALA A 54 -0.86 -4.02 13.13
CA ALA A 54 -0.65 -4.62 14.45
C ALA A 54 -1.92 -4.73 15.30
N ILE A 55 -2.96 -3.98 15.00
CA ILE A 55 -4.24 -3.91 15.76
C ILE A 55 -5.43 -4.52 15.00
N ASP A 56 -5.20 -5.31 13.94
CA ASP A 56 -6.25 -5.92 13.10
C ASP A 56 -7.28 -4.93 12.54
N PRO A 57 -6.87 -3.91 11.82
CA PRO A 57 -7.78 -2.93 11.26
C PRO A 57 -8.64 -3.56 10.15
N LYS A 58 -9.88 -3.10 10.01
CA LYS A 58 -10.72 -3.42 8.84
C LYS A 58 -10.35 -2.57 7.62
N PHE A 59 -9.81 -1.38 7.85
CA PHE A 59 -9.38 -0.44 6.81
C PHE A 59 -8.05 0.19 7.18
N ILE A 60 -7.24 0.45 6.17
CA ILE A 60 -5.98 1.19 6.29
C ILE A 60 -5.97 2.36 5.31
N LEU A 61 -5.48 3.50 5.78
CA LEU A 61 -5.28 4.68 4.98
C LEU A 61 -3.78 4.85 4.72
N LEU A 62 -3.40 4.91 3.46
CA LEU A 62 -2.02 5.10 3.02
C LEU A 62 -1.92 6.44 2.30
N ASP A 63 -1.26 7.38 2.93
CA ASP A 63 -1.01 8.70 2.37
C ASP A 63 0.35 8.72 1.69
N GLU A 64 0.35 8.97 0.37
CA GLU A 64 1.53 8.99 -0.49
C GLU A 64 2.49 7.79 -0.28
N PRO A 65 2.01 6.53 -0.40
CA PRO A 65 2.84 5.36 -0.07
C PRO A 65 4.06 5.20 -0.98
N PHE A 66 4.08 5.81 -2.16
CA PHE A 66 5.17 5.70 -3.14
C PHE A 66 6.11 6.91 -3.14
N ALA A 67 5.81 7.97 -2.35
CA ALA A 67 6.63 9.16 -2.32
C ALA A 67 8.02 8.91 -1.72
N GLY A 68 9.07 9.31 -2.46
CA GLY A 68 10.45 9.19 -1.99
C GLY A 68 10.96 7.76 -1.81
N VAL A 69 10.33 6.81 -2.50
CA VAL A 69 10.69 5.38 -2.47
C VAL A 69 11.35 5.00 -3.80
N ASP A 70 12.38 4.17 -3.74
CA ASP A 70 13.03 3.66 -4.95
C ASP A 70 12.13 2.66 -5.70
N PRO A 71 12.30 2.46 -7.03
CA PRO A 71 11.42 1.61 -7.83
C PRO A 71 11.29 0.18 -7.33
N ILE A 72 12.37 -0.42 -6.79
CA ILE A 72 12.35 -1.80 -6.30
C ILE A 72 11.47 -1.88 -5.04
N ALA A 73 11.60 -0.89 -4.15
CA ALA A 73 10.78 -0.83 -2.95
C ALA A 73 9.32 -0.46 -3.25
N VAL A 74 9.03 0.26 -4.35
CA VAL A 74 7.65 0.48 -4.83
C VAL A 74 6.97 -0.86 -5.14
N GLU A 75 7.65 -1.76 -5.86
CA GLU A 75 7.12 -3.11 -6.16
C GLU A 75 6.83 -3.90 -4.88
N ASP A 76 7.73 -3.84 -3.89
CA ASP A 76 7.52 -4.48 -2.59
C ASP A 76 6.26 -3.94 -1.87
N ILE A 77 6.08 -2.62 -1.89
CA ILE A 77 4.91 -1.98 -1.29
C ILE A 77 3.63 -2.36 -2.04
N GLN A 78 3.66 -2.37 -3.36
CA GLN A 78 2.54 -2.81 -4.20
C GLN A 78 2.14 -4.25 -3.90
N TYR A 79 3.12 -5.15 -3.74
CA TYR A 79 2.89 -6.54 -3.35
C TYR A 79 2.22 -6.66 -1.97
N ILE A 80 2.69 -5.89 -1.00
CA ILE A 80 2.10 -5.82 0.34
C ILE A 80 0.64 -5.35 0.26
N ILE A 81 0.37 -4.26 -0.46
CA ILE A 81 -0.99 -3.71 -0.62
C ILE A 81 -1.92 -4.74 -1.27
N ALA A 82 -1.44 -5.45 -2.29
CA ALA A 82 -2.20 -6.52 -2.91
C ALA A 82 -2.57 -7.61 -1.88
N LYS A 83 -1.63 -8.01 -1.02
CA LYS A 83 -1.90 -9.00 0.04
C LYS A 83 -2.97 -8.55 1.04
N LEU A 84 -3.04 -7.26 1.36
CA LEU A 84 -4.05 -6.73 2.28
C LEU A 84 -5.47 -6.95 1.76
N LYS A 85 -5.69 -6.80 0.46
CA LYS A 85 -6.98 -7.08 -0.19
C LYS A 85 -7.45 -8.52 0.08
N TYR A 86 -6.54 -9.51 -0.01
CA TYR A 86 -6.86 -10.92 0.26
C TYR A 86 -7.07 -11.23 1.74
N LYS A 87 -6.56 -10.37 2.62
CA LYS A 87 -6.87 -10.42 4.06
C LYS A 87 -8.20 -9.74 4.42
N ASN A 88 -9.01 -9.36 3.43
CA ASN A 88 -10.25 -8.60 3.61
C ASN A 88 -10.05 -7.26 4.35
N ILE A 89 -8.89 -6.62 4.15
CA ILE A 89 -8.60 -5.29 4.67
C ILE A 89 -8.84 -4.29 3.55
N GLY A 90 -9.76 -3.35 3.75
CA GLY A 90 -9.98 -2.24 2.82
C GLY A 90 -8.77 -1.30 2.83
N VAL A 91 -8.30 -0.89 1.64
CA VAL A 91 -7.17 0.04 1.52
C VAL A 91 -7.62 1.28 0.76
N ILE A 92 -7.40 2.44 1.36
CA ILE A 92 -7.56 3.73 0.71
C ILE A 92 -6.17 4.32 0.51
N ILE A 93 -5.87 4.77 -0.71
CA ILE A 93 -4.58 5.34 -1.07
C ILE A 93 -4.81 6.75 -1.60
N THR A 94 -4.03 7.70 -1.09
CA THR A 94 -3.85 9.01 -1.72
C THR A 94 -2.43 9.07 -2.27
N ASP A 95 -2.27 9.38 -3.54
CA ASP A 95 -0.94 9.53 -4.14
C ASP A 95 -1.02 10.39 -5.41
N HIS A 96 0.03 11.12 -5.70
CA HIS A 96 0.20 11.86 -6.93
C HIS A 96 0.87 11.02 -8.04
N ASN A 97 1.45 9.88 -7.70
CA ASN A 97 2.01 8.92 -8.66
C ASN A 97 0.91 8.05 -9.23
N VAL A 98 0.20 8.60 -10.21
CA VAL A 98 -1.01 7.99 -10.78
C VAL A 98 -0.73 6.64 -11.42
N GLY A 99 0.41 6.49 -12.11
CA GLY A 99 0.78 5.24 -12.78
C GLY A 99 0.89 4.07 -11.81
N GLU A 100 1.65 4.26 -10.73
CA GLU A 100 1.86 3.23 -9.69
C GLU A 100 0.58 2.92 -8.92
N THR A 101 -0.24 3.95 -8.70
CA THR A 101 -1.50 3.79 -7.98
C THR A 101 -2.54 3.06 -8.81
N LEU A 102 -2.78 3.48 -10.06
CA LEU A 102 -3.74 2.81 -10.96
C LEU A 102 -3.38 1.35 -11.24
N ALA A 103 -2.10 1.01 -11.15
CA ALA A 103 -1.62 -0.36 -11.37
C ALA A 103 -2.12 -1.40 -10.34
N ILE A 104 -2.60 -0.96 -9.16
CA ILE A 104 -2.89 -1.85 -8.01
C ILE A 104 -4.28 -1.68 -7.39
N ILE A 105 -5.06 -0.68 -7.80
CA ILE A 105 -6.36 -0.39 -7.22
C ILE A 105 -7.52 -1.01 -8.02
N ASP A 106 -8.70 -1.03 -7.42
CA ASP A 106 -9.94 -1.45 -8.06
C ASP A 106 -10.75 -0.26 -8.57
N ARG A 107 -10.65 0.89 -7.89
CA ARG A 107 -11.41 2.11 -8.19
C ARG A 107 -10.63 3.34 -7.74
N ALA A 108 -10.70 4.41 -8.53
CA ALA A 108 -10.14 5.71 -8.18
C ALA A 108 -11.17 6.84 -8.27
N TYR A 109 -10.85 7.91 -7.56
CA TYR A 109 -11.47 9.23 -7.65
C TYR A 109 -10.35 10.22 -7.98
N LEU A 110 -10.42 10.85 -9.13
CA LEU A 110 -9.46 11.86 -9.55
C LEU A 110 -9.91 13.23 -9.06
N LEU A 111 -9.12 13.84 -8.19
CA LEU A 111 -9.37 15.20 -7.72
C LEU A 111 -8.59 16.19 -8.57
N TYR A 112 -9.29 17.22 -9.07
CA TYR A 112 -8.71 18.30 -9.83
C TYR A 112 -9.34 19.62 -9.38
N GLU A 113 -8.52 20.62 -9.06
CA GLU A 113 -8.97 21.94 -8.59
C GLU A 113 -10.04 21.88 -7.48
N GLY A 114 -9.87 20.97 -6.51
CA GLY A 114 -10.76 20.83 -5.37
C GLY A 114 -12.08 20.09 -5.63
N THR A 115 -12.27 19.55 -6.84
CA THR A 115 -13.48 18.80 -7.23
C THR A 115 -13.12 17.41 -7.74
N ILE A 116 -14.09 16.48 -7.73
CA ILE A 116 -13.91 15.17 -8.37
C ILE A 116 -14.10 15.37 -9.88
N LEU A 117 -13.02 15.27 -10.63
CA LEU A 117 -13.01 15.33 -12.08
C LEU A 117 -13.70 14.10 -12.68
N GLN A 118 -13.29 12.91 -12.22
CA GLN A 118 -13.78 11.63 -12.70
C GLN A 118 -13.62 10.54 -11.63
N ALA A 119 -14.45 9.50 -11.71
CA ALA A 119 -14.35 8.33 -10.83
C ALA A 119 -14.66 7.05 -11.60
N GLY A 120 -13.90 5.98 -11.36
CA GLY A 120 -14.11 4.72 -12.08
C GLY A 120 -13.02 3.69 -11.81
N THR A 121 -13.06 2.61 -12.61
CA THR A 121 -11.97 1.64 -12.63
C THR A 121 -10.72 2.22 -13.31
N PRO A 122 -9.53 1.68 -13.05
CA PRO A 122 -8.30 2.12 -13.73
C PRO A 122 -8.43 2.12 -15.26
N GLU A 123 -9.09 1.12 -15.83
CA GLU A 123 -9.29 0.97 -17.27
C GLU A 123 -10.20 2.08 -17.84
N ALA A 124 -11.31 2.37 -17.14
CA ALA A 124 -12.23 3.43 -17.52
C ALA A 124 -11.54 4.81 -17.48
N LEU A 125 -10.78 5.07 -16.43
CA LEU A 125 -10.04 6.32 -16.27
C LEU A 125 -8.92 6.47 -17.30
N ALA A 126 -8.20 5.38 -17.61
CA ALA A 126 -7.13 5.41 -18.60
C ALA A 126 -7.63 5.62 -20.05
N SER A 127 -8.89 5.31 -20.34
CA SER A 127 -9.52 5.49 -21.64
C SER A 127 -10.28 6.82 -21.79
N ASP A 128 -10.45 7.57 -20.70
CA ASP A 128 -11.17 8.85 -20.71
C ASP A 128 -10.28 9.96 -21.27
N ASP A 129 -10.77 10.69 -22.29
CA ASP A 129 -9.99 11.72 -22.99
C ASP A 129 -9.68 12.93 -22.09
N GLU A 130 -10.60 13.30 -21.20
CA GLU A 130 -10.40 14.42 -20.28
C GLU A 130 -9.34 14.07 -19.22
N VAL A 131 -9.41 12.85 -18.67
CA VAL A 131 -8.43 12.31 -17.72
C VAL A 131 -7.05 12.24 -18.38
N ARG A 132 -6.96 11.76 -19.60
CA ARG A 132 -5.70 11.70 -20.35
C ARG A 132 -5.11 13.09 -20.58
N THR A 133 -5.94 14.05 -20.98
CA THR A 133 -5.48 15.40 -21.29
C THR A 133 -5.02 16.15 -20.05
N LYS A 134 -5.76 16.04 -18.94
CA LYS A 134 -5.52 16.84 -17.73
C LYS A 134 -4.61 16.16 -16.71
N TYR A 135 -4.51 14.82 -16.73
CA TYR A 135 -3.89 14.09 -15.64
C TYR A 135 -2.82 13.07 -16.06
N LEU A 136 -3.14 12.18 -17.00
CA LEU A 136 -2.27 11.05 -17.34
C LEU A 136 -1.23 11.36 -18.44
N GLY A 137 -1.56 12.29 -19.34
CA GLY A 137 -0.80 12.51 -20.56
C GLY A 137 -1.20 11.54 -21.69
N SER A 138 -0.99 11.99 -22.96
CA SER A 138 -1.40 11.25 -24.16
C SER A 138 -0.73 9.87 -24.32
N ASN A 139 0.49 9.74 -23.84
CA ASN A 139 1.30 8.51 -23.96
C ASN A 139 1.14 7.54 -22.80
N PHE A 140 0.26 7.81 -21.84
CA PHE A 140 0.05 6.93 -20.70
C PHE A 140 -0.49 5.58 -21.15
N ILE A 141 0.14 4.51 -20.65
CA ILE A 141 -0.28 3.12 -20.85
C ILE A 141 -0.50 2.52 -19.48
N LEU A 142 -1.75 2.10 -19.23
CA LEU A 142 -2.07 1.37 -17.99
C LEU A 142 -1.46 -0.02 -18.04
N LYS A 143 -0.67 -0.35 -17.03
CA LYS A 143 -0.16 -1.71 -16.80
C LYS A 143 -0.50 -2.12 -15.39
N ARG A 144 -1.00 -3.35 -15.21
CA ARG A 144 -1.09 -3.96 -13.89
C ARG A 144 0.32 -4.22 -13.37
N SER A 145 0.53 -3.95 -12.11
CA SER A 145 1.80 -4.22 -11.44
C SER A 145 2.10 -5.72 -11.43
N ASP A 146 3.32 -6.11 -11.81
CA ASP A 146 3.76 -7.50 -11.76
C ASP A 146 3.76 -8.03 -10.32
N ALA A 147 4.08 -7.18 -9.36
CA ALA A 147 3.99 -7.47 -7.94
C ALA A 147 2.55 -7.78 -7.51
N PHE A 148 1.57 -7.03 -8.01
CA PHE A 148 0.15 -7.26 -7.77
C PHE A 148 -0.31 -8.59 -8.37
N VAL A 149 0.04 -8.86 -9.62
CA VAL A 149 -0.30 -10.12 -10.32
C VAL A 149 0.32 -11.33 -9.62
N ARG A 150 1.57 -11.19 -9.13
CA ARG A 150 2.24 -12.23 -8.32
C ARG A 150 1.48 -12.54 -7.04
N ALA A 151 1.10 -11.50 -6.28
CA ALA A 151 0.31 -11.68 -5.06
C ALA A 151 -1.04 -12.35 -5.33
N GLU A 152 -1.71 -12.00 -6.43
CA GLU A 152 -2.96 -12.65 -6.84
C GLU A 152 -2.79 -14.15 -7.10
N LYS A 153 -1.73 -14.54 -7.79
CA LYS A 153 -1.45 -15.95 -8.09
C LYS A 153 -1.14 -16.76 -6.83
N GLU A 154 -0.33 -16.21 -5.94
CA GLU A 154 0.06 -16.87 -4.69
C GLU A 154 -1.09 -17.10 -3.71
N LEU A 155 -2.10 -16.23 -3.74
CA LEU A 155 -3.19 -16.23 -2.76
C LEU A 155 -4.50 -16.83 -3.28
N ARG A 156 -4.61 -17.10 -4.59
CA ARG A 156 -5.75 -17.78 -5.21
C ARG A 156 -5.51 -19.28 -5.45
N GLY A 157 -4.23 -19.72 -5.41
CA GLY A 157 -3.85 -21.13 -5.52
C GLY A 157 -3.85 -21.83 -4.20
#